data_b8d81b84476a94422329f3d854f178a7
#
_entry.id   b8d81b84476a94422329f3d854f178a7
#
_cell.length_a   1.000
_cell.length_b   1.000
_cell.length_c   1.000
_cell.angle_alpha   90.00
_cell.angle_beta   90.00
_cell.angle_gamma   90.00
#
_symmetry.space_group_name_H-M   'P 1'
#
loop_
_entity.id
_entity.type
_entity.pdbx_description
1 polymer ?
#
loop_
_entity_poly.entity_id
_entity_poly.type
_entity_poly.pdbx_seq_one_letter_code
_entity_poly.pdbx_strand_id
1 'polypeptide(L)'
;MIRCASRARSAPAWVPTLTVSAALPAGGTAEGRQLRRWLTQLIVTGRVVAAEADARGLSGAGSPSEAELLPDATARLELGSVAAAALADPRARALFADVTASVRVTGEEVAAYHARNPLRFAEPRRERHGWRVPAGVGPPLDDVRPAIADHLRGAARRRAFRVWLDARRAELVRLAPGYEHPGDPRQPDNVHRH
;
A
#
# COMPACT_ATOMS: atom_id res chain seq x y z
N MET A 1 -41.58 11.81 44.05
CA MET A 1 -40.77 12.76 43.26
C MET A 1 -39.29 12.49 43.53
N ILE A 2 -38.62 11.74 42.69
CA ILE A 2 -37.20 11.43 42.85
C ILE A 2 -36.48 12.19 41.73
N ARG A 3 -35.64 13.17 42.13
CA ARG A 3 -34.80 13.94 41.20
C ARG A 3 -33.55 13.13 40.89
N CYS A 4 -33.41 12.66 39.67
CA CYS A 4 -32.15 12.14 39.15
C CYS A 4 -31.22 13.29 38.80
N ALA A 5 -30.13 13.46 39.56
CA ALA A 5 -29.07 14.38 39.25
C ALA A 5 -28.11 13.70 38.25
N SER A 6 -28.13 14.16 37.02
CA SER A 6 -27.18 13.75 35.97
C SER A 6 -25.82 14.40 36.27
N ARG A 7 -24.85 13.60 36.73
CA ARG A 7 -23.44 14.02 36.84
C ARG A 7 -22.81 14.01 35.44
N ALA A 8 -22.67 15.19 34.88
CA ALA A 8 -21.81 15.39 33.72
C ALA A 8 -20.37 15.03 34.09
N ARG A 9 -19.82 14.00 33.47
CA ARG A 9 -18.37 13.67 33.57
C ARG A 9 -17.61 14.68 32.74
N SER A 10 -16.86 15.54 33.39
CA SER A 10 -15.89 16.41 32.73
C SER A 10 -14.85 15.57 32.03
N ALA A 11 -14.64 15.81 30.74
CA ALA A 11 -13.57 15.22 29.97
C ALA A 11 -12.20 15.66 30.53
N PRO A 12 -11.16 14.79 30.51
CA PRO A 12 -9.85 15.15 31.02
C PRO A 12 -9.22 16.26 30.18
N ALA A 13 -8.72 17.29 30.84
CA ALA A 13 -8.17 18.52 30.25
C ALA A 13 -6.79 18.40 29.56
N TRP A 14 -6.39 17.20 29.11
CA TRP A 14 -5.07 16.98 28.48
C TRP A 14 -5.15 16.48 27.04
N VAL A 15 -6.25 16.58 26.36
CA VAL A 15 -6.27 16.36 24.92
C VAL A 15 -5.49 17.51 24.28
N PRO A 16 -4.21 17.33 23.86
CA PRO A 16 -3.58 18.38 23.09
C PRO A 16 -4.43 18.54 21.85
N THR A 17 -5.00 19.72 21.69
CA THR A 17 -5.52 20.16 20.40
C THR A 17 -4.30 20.21 19.49
N LEU A 18 -4.01 19.11 18.81
CA LEU A 18 -3.09 19.11 17.68
C LEU A 18 -3.75 20.00 16.64
N THR A 19 -3.50 21.29 16.78
CA THR A 19 -3.66 22.22 15.68
C THR A 19 -2.64 21.79 14.65
N VAL A 20 -3.00 20.85 13.77
CA VAL A 20 -2.27 20.57 12.54
C VAL A 20 -2.50 21.76 11.63
N SER A 21 -1.99 22.91 12.06
CA SER A 21 -1.63 24.01 11.20
C SER A 21 -0.16 23.83 10.78
N ALA A 22 0.22 22.64 10.39
CA ALA A 22 1.29 22.49 9.45
C ALA A 22 0.76 23.12 8.17
N ALA A 23 1.13 24.38 7.95
CA ALA A 23 0.69 25.11 6.76
C ALA A 23 1.03 24.24 5.54
N LEU A 24 0.01 23.86 4.79
CA LEU A 24 0.22 23.18 3.52
C LEU A 24 1.19 24.02 2.68
N PRO A 25 2.11 23.37 1.95
CA PRO A 25 3.04 24.11 1.08
C PRO A 25 2.26 25.07 0.18
N ALA A 26 2.73 26.31 0.08
CA ALA A 26 2.09 27.33 -0.76
C ALA A 26 2.05 26.85 -2.21
N GLY A 27 0.94 27.03 -2.89
CA GLY A 27 0.69 26.47 -4.23
C GLY A 27 1.69 26.88 -5.32
N GLY A 28 2.42 28.00 -5.12
CA GLY A 28 3.46 28.48 -6.03
C GLY A 28 4.86 27.88 -5.78
N THR A 29 5.07 27.16 -4.66
CA THR A 29 6.35 26.50 -4.35
C THR A 29 6.47 25.16 -5.07
N ALA A 30 7.69 24.62 -5.17
CA ALA A 30 7.92 23.29 -5.73
C ALA A 30 7.15 22.20 -4.94
N GLU A 31 7.19 22.28 -3.61
CA GLU A 31 6.47 21.36 -2.72
C GLU A 31 4.95 21.47 -2.91
N GLY A 32 4.41 22.68 -3.08
CA GLY A 32 2.99 22.90 -3.33
C GLY A 32 2.55 22.34 -4.68
N ARG A 33 3.39 22.47 -5.73
CA ARG A 33 3.13 21.82 -7.03
C ARG A 33 3.20 20.30 -6.93
N GLN A 34 4.18 19.75 -6.22
CA GLN A 34 4.30 18.31 -5.98
C GLN A 34 3.09 17.77 -5.23
N LEU A 35 2.67 18.42 -4.16
CA LEU A 35 1.49 18.03 -3.39
C LEU A 35 0.24 18.05 -4.28
N ARG A 36 0.05 19.09 -5.10
CA ARG A 36 -1.09 19.19 -6.02
C ARG A 36 -1.09 18.04 -7.02
N ARG A 37 0.04 17.71 -7.61
CA ARG A 37 0.18 16.57 -8.52
C ARG A 37 -0.18 15.27 -7.83
N TRP A 38 0.37 15.05 -6.63
CA TRP A 38 0.08 13.83 -5.86
C TRP A 38 -1.41 13.70 -5.52
N LEU A 39 -2.04 14.77 -5.06
CA LEU A 39 -3.48 14.77 -4.76
C LEU A 39 -4.31 14.52 -6.01
N THR A 40 -3.94 15.11 -7.14
CA THR A 40 -4.61 14.85 -8.43
C THR A 40 -4.51 13.38 -8.80
N GLN A 41 -3.32 12.78 -8.70
CA GLN A 41 -3.14 11.36 -8.97
C GLN A 41 -4.00 10.48 -8.04
N LEU A 42 -4.09 10.83 -6.76
CA LEU A 42 -4.91 10.12 -5.80
C LEU A 42 -6.40 10.16 -6.15
N ILE A 43 -6.93 11.36 -6.43
CA ILE A 43 -8.33 11.57 -6.79
C ILE A 43 -8.68 10.83 -8.09
N VAL A 44 -7.84 10.96 -9.11
CA VAL A 44 -8.05 10.33 -10.42
C VAL A 44 -7.99 8.82 -10.29
N THR A 45 -7.02 8.28 -9.55
CA THR A 45 -6.91 6.83 -9.30
C THR A 45 -8.13 6.32 -8.57
N GLY A 46 -8.59 7.03 -7.52
CA GLY A 46 -9.82 6.66 -6.81
C GLY A 46 -11.05 6.62 -7.72
N ARG A 47 -11.18 7.56 -8.67
CA ARG A 47 -12.27 7.58 -9.65
C ARG A 47 -12.20 6.41 -10.65
N VAL A 48 -11.01 6.10 -11.14
CA VAL A 48 -10.79 4.94 -12.03
C VAL A 48 -11.16 3.65 -11.31
N VAL A 49 -10.66 3.47 -10.09
CA VAL A 49 -10.97 2.30 -9.25
C VAL A 49 -12.47 2.18 -8.98
N ALA A 50 -13.14 3.29 -8.62
CA ALA A 50 -14.58 3.29 -8.38
C ALA A 50 -15.36 2.90 -9.64
N ALA A 51 -15.05 3.48 -10.79
CA ALA A 51 -15.70 3.17 -12.06
C ALA A 51 -15.52 1.69 -12.46
N GLU A 52 -14.31 1.15 -12.29
CA GLU A 52 -14.02 -0.26 -12.59
C GLU A 52 -14.72 -1.22 -11.61
N ALA A 53 -14.78 -0.86 -10.32
CA ALA A 53 -15.50 -1.63 -9.33
C ALA A 53 -17.02 -1.65 -9.61
N ASP A 54 -17.59 -0.49 -9.99
CA ASP A 54 -19.01 -0.37 -10.39
C ASP A 54 -19.31 -1.20 -11.64
N ALA A 55 -18.47 -1.11 -12.66
CA ALA A 55 -18.64 -1.85 -13.91
C ALA A 55 -18.61 -3.40 -13.68
N ARG A 56 -17.97 -3.84 -12.61
CA ARG A 56 -17.88 -5.26 -12.22
C ARG A 56 -18.85 -5.65 -11.11
N GLY A 57 -19.68 -4.74 -10.62
CA GLY A 57 -20.63 -4.97 -9.53
C GLY A 57 -19.96 -5.26 -8.17
N LEU A 58 -18.76 -4.76 -7.92
CA LEU A 58 -18.01 -5.02 -6.69
C LEU A 58 -18.42 -4.05 -5.59
N SER A 59 -18.92 -4.57 -4.47
CA SER A 59 -19.39 -3.77 -3.33
C SER A 59 -18.35 -3.54 -2.26
N GLY A 60 -17.26 -4.28 -2.27
CA GLY A 60 -16.26 -4.28 -1.19
C GLY A 60 -16.58 -5.20 -0.02
N ALA A 61 -17.78 -5.79 0.03
CA ALA A 61 -18.12 -6.79 1.06
C ALA A 61 -17.23 -8.04 0.90
N GLY A 62 -16.65 -8.51 2.02
CA GLY A 62 -15.76 -9.67 1.99
C GLY A 62 -14.40 -9.43 1.32
N SER A 63 -14.06 -8.16 1.02
CA SER A 63 -12.74 -7.83 0.47
C SER A 63 -11.62 -8.13 1.48
N PRO A 64 -10.41 -8.48 1.02
CA PRO A 64 -9.25 -8.62 1.90
C PRO A 64 -9.02 -7.34 2.70
N SER A 65 -8.42 -7.46 3.88
CA SER A 65 -7.98 -6.30 4.66
C SER A 65 -6.81 -5.59 3.98
N GLU A 66 -6.60 -4.31 4.30
CA GLU A 66 -5.43 -3.57 3.82
C GLU A 66 -4.13 -4.22 4.30
N ALA A 67 -4.10 -4.72 5.55
CA ALA A 67 -2.93 -5.38 6.12
C ALA A 67 -2.57 -6.69 5.42
N GLU A 68 -3.54 -7.45 4.90
CA GLU A 68 -3.28 -8.64 4.09
C GLU A 68 -2.65 -8.28 2.73
N LEU A 69 -3.07 -7.18 2.12
CA LEU A 69 -2.55 -6.76 0.81
C LEU A 69 -1.22 -6.02 0.92
N LEU A 70 -1.03 -5.24 1.99
CA LEU A 70 0.11 -4.36 2.25
C LEU A 70 0.70 -4.63 3.65
N PRO A 71 1.28 -5.82 3.89
CA PRO A 71 1.74 -6.23 5.20
C PRO A 71 2.92 -5.40 5.74
N ASP A 72 3.67 -4.76 4.86
CA ASP A 72 4.87 -4.01 5.21
C ASP A 72 5.15 -2.83 4.25
N ALA A 73 6.20 -2.07 4.56
CA ALA A 73 6.62 -0.92 3.73
C ALA A 73 7.06 -1.35 2.32
N THR A 74 7.68 -2.52 2.18
CA THR A 74 8.11 -3.06 0.88
C THR A 74 6.91 -3.30 -0.02
N ALA A 75 5.85 -3.91 0.50
CA ALA A 75 4.61 -4.14 -0.22
C ALA A 75 3.96 -2.83 -0.69
N ARG A 76 4.00 -1.78 0.15
CA ARG A 76 3.52 -0.43 -0.22
C ARG A 76 4.37 0.19 -1.33
N LEU A 77 5.69 0.04 -1.28
CA LEU A 77 6.60 0.53 -2.32
C LEU A 77 6.42 -0.20 -3.65
N GLU A 78 6.22 -1.53 -3.63
CA GLU A 78 5.97 -2.33 -4.82
C GLU A 78 4.71 -1.87 -5.57
N LEU A 79 3.67 -1.49 -4.85
CA LEU A 79 2.43 -1.02 -5.43
C LEU A 79 2.51 0.46 -5.86
N GLY A 80 3.31 1.26 -5.15
CA GLY A 80 3.40 2.70 -5.28
C GLY A 80 2.42 3.46 -4.38
N SER A 81 2.82 4.66 -3.95
CA SER A 81 2.11 5.42 -2.90
C SER A 81 0.65 5.74 -3.25
N VAL A 82 0.37 6.09 -4.50
CA VAL A 82 -1.00 6.45 -4.95
C VAL A 82 -1.91 5.23 -4.97
N ALA A 83 -1.45 4.11 -5.55
CA ALA A 83 -2.22 2.88 -5.62
C ALA A 83 -2.39 2.24 -4.22
N ALA A 84 -1.35 2.32 -3.36
CA ALA A 84 -1.45 1.87 -1.98
C ALA A 84 -2.47 2.68 -1.17
N ALA A 85 -2.51 4.01 -1.34
CA ALA A 85 -3.51 4.86 -0.69
C ALA A 85 -4.94 4.55 -1.17
N ALA A 86 -5.13 4.19 -2.44
CA ALA A 86 -6.44 3.81 -2.96
C ALA A 86 -6.99 2.52 -2.29
N LEU A 87 -6.12 1.61 -1.81
CA LEU A 87 -6.54 0.39 -1.11
C LEU A 87 -7.12 0.62 0.30
N ALA A 88 -7.14 1.85 0.80
CA ALA A 88 -7.92 2.20 1.99
C ALA A 88 -9.44 1.94 1.77
N ASP A 89 -9.93 2.09 0.52
CA ASP A 89 -11.31 1.80 0.14
C ASP A 89 -11.54 0.27 0.02
N PRO A 90 -12.55 -0.31 0.71
CA PRO A 90 -12.92 -1.71 0.57
C PRO A 90 -13.23 -2.13 -0.87
N ARG A 91 -13.83 -1.26 -1.68
CA ARG A 91 -14.12 -1.53 -3.09
C ARG A 91 -12.85 -1.65 -3.93
N ALA A 92 -11.83 -0.84 -3.63
CA ALA A 92 -10.52 -0.96 -4.26
C ALA A 92 -9.85 -2.29 -3.93
N ARG A 93 -10.01 -2.78 -2.70
CA ARG A 93 -9.50 -4.08 -2.29
C ARG A 93 -10.24 -5.24 -2.97
N ALA A 94 -11.56 -5.13 -3.11
CA ALA A 94 -12.35 -6.09 -3.88
C ALA A 94 -11.88 -6.13 -5.35
N LEU A 95 -11.67 -4.97 -5.95
CA LEU A 95 -11.16 -4.84 -7.32
C LEU A 95 -9.75 -5.42 -7.45
N PHE A 96 -8.87 -5.18 -6.48
CA PHE A 96 -7.55 -5.81 -6.44
C PHE A 96 -7.66 -7.33 -6.43
N ALA A 97 -8.54 -7.89 -5.60
CA ALA A 97 -8.75 -9.33 -5.50
C ALA A 97 -9.25 -9.92 -6.83
N ASP A 98 -10.22 -9.27 -7.45
CA ASP A 98 -10.81 -9.67 -8.73
C ASP A 98 -9.78 -9.65 -9.87
N VAL A 99 -9.13 -8.50 -10.08
CA VAL A 99 -8.14 -8.32 -11.16
C VAL A 99 -6.96 -9.29 -11.05
N THR A 100 -6.60 -9.66 -9.83
CA THR A 100 -5.44 -10.53 -9.57
C THR A 100 -5.80 -11.98 -9.26
N ALA A 101 -7.06 -12.37 -9.44
CA ALA A 101 -7.55 -13.71 -9.10
C ALA A 101 -6.84 -14.84 -9.85
N SER A 102 -6.37 -14.57 -11.06
CA SER A 102 -5.66 -15.55 -11.90
C SER A 102 -4.16 -15.69 -11.60
N VAL A 103 -3.60 -14.80 -10.76
CA VAL A 103 -2.16 -14.85 -10.45
C VAL A 103 -1.81 -16.11 -9.68
N ARG A 104 -0.85 -16.87 -10.21
CA ARG A 104 -0.35 -18.13 -9.63
C ARG A 104 1.15 -18.04 -9.43
N VAL A 105 1.65 -18.83 -8.50
CA VAL A 105 3.08 -19.05 -8.25
C VAL A 105 3.32 -20.54 -8.31
N THR A 106 4.33 -20.96 -9.05
CA THR A 106 4.68 -22.37 -9.26
C THR A 106 5.58 -22.89 -8.15
N GLY A 107 5.62 -24.22 -7.99
CA GLY A 107 6.55 -24.86 -7.05
C GLY A 107 8.02 -24.62 -7.42
N GLU A 108 8.32 -24.45 -8.70
CA GLU A 108 9.67 -24.14 -9.21
C GLU A 108 10.11 -22.73 -8.79
N GLU A 109 9.22 -21.73 -8.90
CA GLU A 109 9.49 -20.36 -8.43
C GLU A 109 9.76 -20.32 -6.94
N VAL A 110 8.99 -21.10 -6.16
CA VAL A 110 9.18 -21.23 -4.72
C VAL A 110 10.53 -21.85 -4.39
N ALA A 111 10.89 -22.94 -5.05
CA ALA A 111 12.18 -23.62 -4.85
C ALA A 111 13.36 -22.71 -5.27
N ALA A 112 13.25 -22.05 -6.41
CA ALA A 112 14.26 -21.09 -6.88
C ALA A 112 14.42 -19.89 -5.95
N TYR A 113 13.32 -19.42 -5.36
CA TYR A 113 13.38 -18.34 -4.37
C TYR A 113 14.08 -18.78 -3.09
N HIS A 114 13.74 -19.95 -2.55
CA HIS A 114 14.37 -20.51 -1.36
C HIS A 114 15.88 -20.70 -1.56
N ALA A 115 16.30 -21.26 -2.70
CA ALA A 115 17.72 -21.47 -3.02
C ALA A 115 18.53 -20.16 -3.04
N ARG A 116 17.93 -19.05 -3.48
CA ARG A 116 18.57 -17.73 -3.51
C ARG A 116 18.50 -16.98 -2.19
N ASN A 117 17.57 -17.35 -1.30
CA ASN A 117 17.28 -16.64 -0.04
C ASN A 117 17.14 -17.61 1.15
N PRO A 118 18.12 -18.49 1.42
CA PRO A 118 17.96 -19.61 2.35
C PRO A 118 17.67 -19.17 3.80
N LEU A 119 18.10 -17.96 4.18
CA LEU A 119 17.93 -17.44 5.54
C LEU A 119 16.73 -16.51 5.73
N ARG A 120 16.01 -16.15 4.66
CA ARG A 120 14.94 -15.14 4.75
C ARG A 120 13.78 -15.56 5.66
N PHE A 121 13.51 -16.86 5.74
CA PHE A 121 12.44 -17.42 6.57
C PHE A 121 12.98 -18.17 7.78
N ALA A 122 14.29 -18.00 8.09
CA ALA A 122 14.88 -18.60 9.27
C ALA A 122 14.41 -17.85 10.52
N GLU A 123 14.08 -18.59 11.57
CA GLU A 123 13.81 -18.04 12.89
C GLU A 123 15.04 -17.30 13.40
N PRO A 124 14.93 -16.04 13.83
CA PRO A 124 16.05 -15.31 14.38
C PRO A 124 16.48 -15.95 15.70
N ARG A 125 17.73 -16.42 15.78
CA ARG A 125 18.29 -16.96 17.02
C ARG A 125 18.40 -15.85 18.06
N ARG A 126 17.78 -16.02 19.24
CA ARG A 126 17.97 -15.12 20.38
C ARG A 126 19.31 -15.47 21.05
N GLU A 127 20.30 -14.60 20.92
CA GLU A 127 21.50 -14.71 21.76
C GLU A 127 21.34 -13.99 23.12
N ARG A 128 22.11 -14.41 24.12
CA ARG A 128 22.00 -13.91 25.50
C ARG A 128 22.23 -12.40 25.69
N HIS A 129 22.67 -11.69 24.68
CA HIS A 129 22.98 -10.26 24.69
C HIS A 129 22.07 -9.39 23.82
N GLY A 130 20.92 -9.88 23.42
CA GLY A 130 19.91 -9.07 22.73
C GLY A 130 20.10 -8.92 21.22
N TRP A 131 21.20 -9.37 20.64
CA TRP A 131 21.41 -9.37 19.19
C TRP A 131 20.73 -10.57 18.54
N ARG A 132 20.03 -10.35 17.44
CA ARG A 132 19.44 -11.42 16.65
C ARG A 132 20.41 -11.82 15.56
N VAL A 133 21.00 -13.00 15.68
CA VAL A 133 21.84 -13.59 14.64
C VAL A 133 20.97 -14.54 13.81
N PRO A 134 20.99 -14.46 12.48
CA PRO A 134 20.32 -15.47 11.64
C PRO A 134 20.90 -16.86 11.94
N ALA A 135 20.06 -17.89 11.94
CA ALA A 135 20.55 -19.26 12.01
C ALA A 135 21.53 -19.51 10.85
N GLY A 136 22.66 -20.14 11.11
CA GLY A 136 23.69 -20.40 10.09
C GLY A 136 23.25 -21.37 8.99
N VAL A 137 22.13 -22.09 9.22
CA VAL A 137 21.48 -22.98 8.25
C VAL A 137 20.02 -22.56 8.16
N GLY A 138 19.55 -22.31 6.95
CA GLY A 138 18.14 -21.99 6.69
C GLY A 138 17.23 -23.19 6.94
N PRO A 139 15.93 -22.95 7.18
CA PRO A 139 14.96 -24.02 7.33
C PRO A 139 14.83 -24.84 6.02
N PRO A 140 14.49 -26.14 6.11
CA PRO A 140 14.16 -26.95 4.95
C PRO A 140 13.06 -26.30 4.11
N LEU A 141 13.13 -26.46 2.79
CA LEU A 141 12.13 -25.87 1.88
C LEU A 141 10.69 -26.27 2.24
N ASP A 142 10.47 -27.51 2.65
CA ASP A 142 9.12 -28.01 2.92
C ASP A 142 8.47 -27.31 4.10
N ASP A 143 9.25 -26.89 5.11
CA ASP A 143 8.77 -26.21 6.30
C ASP A 143 8.32 -24.76 5.97
N VAL A 144 8.95 -24.13 4.97
CA VAL A 144 8.72 -22.72 4.62
C VAL A 144 8.03 -22.52 3.27
N ARG A 145 7.77 -23.60 2.55
CA ARG A 145 7.12 -23.58 1.23
C ARG A 145 5.83 -22.76 1.19
N PRO A 146 4.87 -22.92 2.13
CA PRO A 146 3.64 -22.12 2.13
C PRO A 146 3.93 -20.62 2.30
N ALA A 147 4.81 -20.25 3.24
CA ALA A 147 5.16 -18.86 3.52
C ALA A 147 5.86 -18.20 2.32
N ILE A 148 6.75 -18.91 1.63
CA ILE A 148 7.39 -18.44 0.40
C ILE A 148 6.35 -18.26 -0.71
N ALA A 149 5.47 -19.23 -0.89
CA ALA A 149 4.41 -19.17 -1.91
C ALA A 149 3.49 -17.96 -1.70
N ASP A 150 3.10 -17.69 -0.45
CA ASP A 150 2.26 -16.54 -0.10
C ASP A 150 3.00 -15.21 -0.31
N HIS A 151 4.26 -15.14 0.08
CA HIS A 151 5.12 -13.96 -0.16
C HIS A 151 5.24 -13.65 -1.66
N LEU A 152 5.58 -14.64 -2.48
CA LEU A 152 5.72 -14.48 -3.93
C LEU A 152 4.39 -14.15 -4.60
N ARG A 153 3.30 -14.81 -4.19
CA ARG A 153 1.95 -14.54 -4.70
C ARG A 153 1.52 -13.11 -4.38
N GLY A 154 1.77 -12.64 -3.16
CA GLY A 154 1.49 -11.26 -2.75
C GLY A 154 2.23 -10.26 -3.63
N ALA A 155 3.54 -10.43 -3.84
CA ALA A 155 4.35 -9.58 -4.71
C ALA A 155 3.88 -9.61 -6.17
N ALA A 156 3.59 -10.81 -6.71
CA ALA A 156 3.10 -10.97 -8.08
C ALA A 156 1.73 -10.29 -8.28
N ARG A 157 0.83 -10.41 -7.31
CA ARG A 157 -0.49 -9.75 -7.35
C ARG A 157 -0.34 -8.22 -7.32
N ARG A 158 0.50 -7.65 -6.45
CA ARG A 158 0.75 -6.20 -6.40
C ARG A 158 1.31 -5.68 -7.72
N ARG A 159 2.26 -6.41 -8.34
CA ARG A 159 2.80 -6.08 -9.66
C ARG A 159 1.72 -6.13 -10.74
N ALA A 160 0.92 -7.20 -10.78
CA ALA A 160 -0.15 -7.38 -11.75
C ALA A 160 -1.20 -6.26 -11.64
N PHE A 161 -1.62 -5.93 -10.41
CA PHE A 161 -2.56 -4.85 -10.17
C PHE A 161 -2.00 -3.49 -10.60
N ARG A 162 -0.74 -3.19 -10.31
CA ARG A 162 -0.10 -1.93 -10.73
C ARG A 162 -0.09 -1.81 -12.25
N VAL A 163 0.34 -2.86 -12.96
CA VAL A 163 0.36 -2.86 -14.43
C VAL A 163 -1.04 -2.67 -15.01
N TRP A 164 -2.02 -3.37 -14.47
CA TRP A 164 -3.40 -3.24 -14.89
C TRP A 164 -3.94 -1.81 -14.62
N LEU A 165 -3.70 -1.26 -13.43
CA LEU A 165 -4.16 0.08 -13.07
C LEU A 165 -3.52 1.16 -13.94
N ASP A 166 -2.23 1.05 -14.24
CA ASP A 166 -1.51 1.97 -15.12
C ASP A 166 -2.10 1.93 -16.55
N ALA A 167 -2.42 0.74 -17.06
CA ALA A 167 -3.07 0.58 -18.35
C ALA A 167 -4.46 1.22 -18.38
N ARG A 168 -5.29 0.95 -17.33
CA ARG A 168 -6.64 1.55 -17.26
C ARG A 168 -6.59 3.08 -17.14
N ARG A 169 -5.63 3.60 -16.37
CA ARG A 169 -5.43 5.05 -16.28
C ARG A 169 -5.01 5.66 -17.62
N ALA A 170 -4.14 5.01 -18.35
CA ALA A 170 -3.72 5.47 -19.68
C ALA A 170 -4.88 5.54 -20.67
N GLU A 171 -5.83 4.62 -20.56
CA GLU A 171 -7.04 4.61 -21.41
C GLU A 171 -8.07 5.68 -21.01
N LEU A 172 -8.34 5.80 -19.70
CA LEU A 172 -9.47 6.56 -19.19
C LEU A 172 -9.15 8.01 -18.81
N VAL A 173 -7.87 8.34 -18.60
CA VAL A 173 -7.48 9.62 -18.01
C VAL A 173 -6.71 10.47 -19.02
N ARG A 174 -7.12 11.74 -19.11
CA ARG A 174 -6.35 12.79 -19.78
C ARG A 174 -6.11 13.91 -18.79
N LEU A 175 -4.86 14.18 -18.49
CA LEU A 175 -4.45 15.24 -17.57
C LEU A 175 -4.02 16.48 -18.34
N ALA A 176 -4.40 17.65 -17.83
CA ALA A 176 -3.87 18.91 -18.32
C ALA A 176 -2.35 19.00 -17.99
N PRO A 177 -1.56 19.73 -18.79
CA PRO A 177 -0.15 20.00 -18.48
C PRO A 177 0.02 20.55 -17.06
N GLY A 178 1.02 20.05 -16.34
CA GLY A 178 1.31 20.43 -14.95
C GLY A 178 0.67 19.54 -13.90
N TYR A 179 -0.17 18.56 -14.28
CA TYR A 179 -0.78 17.59 -13.39
C TYR A 179 -0.27 16.15 -13.60
N GLU A 180 0.83 16.00 -14.29
CA GLU A 180 1.50 14.71 -14.51
C GLU A 180 1.92 14.08 -13.18
N HIS A 181 2.34 12.81 -13.24
CA HIS A 181 2.76 12.10 -12.02
C HIS A 181 3.91 12.85 -11.33
N PRO A 182 3.86 13.01 -9.98
CA PRO A 182 4.91 13.74 -9.25
C PRO A 182 6.32 13.17 -9.43
N GLY A 183 6.43 11.87 -9.72
CA GLY A 183 7.70 11.21 -10.06
C GLY A 183 8.09 11.25 -11.54
N ASP A 184 7.40 12.02 -12.40
CA ASP A 184 7.80 12.14 -13.81
C ASP A 184 9.14 12.92 -13.90
N PRO A 185 10.22 12.28 -14.41
CA PRO A 185 11.55 12.91 -14.46
C PRO A 185 11.61 14.12 -15.40
N ARG A 186 10.63 14.30 -16.28
CA ARG A 186 10.55 15.46 -17.16
C ARG A 186 10.06 16.73 -16.45
N GLN A 187 9.54 16.57 -15.21
CA GLN A 187 9.09 17.71 -14.44
C GLN A 187 10.27 18.46 -13.81
N PRO A 188 10.37 19.80 -13.96
CA PRO A 188 11.49 20.57 -13.47
C PRO A 188 11.66 20.52 -11.95
N ASP A 189 10.58 20.25 -11.21
CA ASP A 189 10.60 20.11 -9.75
C ASP A 189 11.20 18.78 -9.27
N ASN A 190 11.40 17.81 -10.16
CA ASN A 190 11.97 16.50 -9.85
C ASN A 190 13.47 16.41 -10.09
N VAL A 191 14.11 17.53 -10.47
CA VAL A 191 15.57 17.58 -10.61
C VAL A 191 16.19 17.64 -9.21
N HIS A 192 16.41 16.49 -8.61
CA HIS A 192 17.29 16.37 -7.45
C HIS A 192 18.73 16.58 -7.96
N ARG A 193 19.23 17.78 -7.79
CA ARG A 193 20.68 18.01 -7.92
C ARG A 193 21.32 17.45 -6.65
N HIS A 194 21.98 16.32 -6.78
CA HIS A 194 22.92 15.79 -5.79
C HIS A 194 24.28 16.46 -5.97
#